data_23f53666949715c86de5cd0a24bfdb9c
#
_entry.id   23f53666949715c86de5cd0a24bfdb9c
#
_cell.length_a   1.000
_cell.length_b   1.000
_cell.length_c   1.000
_cell.angle_alpha   90.00
_cell.angle_beta   90.00
_cell.angle_gamma   90.00
#
_symmetry.space_group_name_H-M   'P 1'
#
loop_
_entity.id
_entity.type
_entity.pdbx_description
1 polymer ?
#
loop_
_entity_poly.entity_id
_entity_poly.type
_entity_poly.pdbx_seq_one_letter_code
_entity_poly.pdbx_strand_id
1 'polypeptide(L)'
;MDEVAISADGLVKKFKLSNRWFTAVDHFSFQVRRGETYGLIGPDGAGKTTTTRLLLGLLDRSEGTSSILGFDSMRQRYEVRERVGYIAQQFVLPGDLTVMENMRFFARVQGVSSAEQAKRIPELLSFAGLIDFSDRLASRLSGGMKKKLALACSLVHSPQVVLLDEPTLGVDPVSRREFWNLLGNLRAEHGLTIFFCTPYMDEAERCNQVGLIYGGRIIASDTPAKIKSMVAGELLELTPTRFMTAQELVGRLDGVLEVQTYGDKLHIFVDHAALRKEQIEAALSAAGIGHDGARQIEVRMEEAFISLVRRQASAAPVSGEAEGGKA
;
A
#
# COMPACT_ATOMS: atom_id res chain seq x y z
N MET A 1 -14.96 -15.23 17.94
CA MET A 1 -13.50 -15.30 17.66
C MET A 1 -13.30 -14.74 16.25
N ASP A 2 -12.58 -13.64 16.16
CA ASP A 2 -12.28 -13.03 14.86
C ASP A 2 -11.33 -13.97 14.10
N GLU A 3 -11.87 -14.66 13.12
CA GLU A 3 -11.14 -15.68 12.37
C GLU A 3 -10.14 -15.01 11.43
N VAL A 4 -8.87 -15.42 11.48
CA VAL A 4 -7.80 -14.91 10.63
C VAL A 4 -8.01 -15.38 9.19
N ALA A 5 -8.08 -14.44 8.25
CA ALA A 5 -8.24 -14.71 6.83
C ALA A 5 -6.89 -14.85 6.11
N ILE A 6 -5.89 -14.03 6.48
CA ILE A 6 -4.55 -14.09 5.91
C ILE A 6 -3.55 -14.07 7.05
N SER A 7 -2.56 -14.94 7.02
CA SER A 7 -1.43 -14.90 7.95
C SER A 7 -0.10 -15.10 7.23
N ALA A 8 0.91 -14.41 7.72
CA ALA A 8 2.31 -14.64 7.42
C ALA A 8 3.08 -14.66 8.75
N ASP A 9 4.01 -15.59 8.90
CA ASP A 9 4.85 -15.72 10.09
C ASP A 9 6.29 -16.03 9.68
N GLY A 10 7.20 -15.08 10.01
CA GLY A 10 8.60 -15.14 9.64
C GLY A 10 8.86 -15.33 8.14
N LEU A 11 7.97 -14.81 7.29
CA LEU A 11 8.01 -15.06 5.84
C LEU A 11 9.25 -14.44 5.20
N VAL A 12 10.06 -15.27 4.53
CA VAL A 12 11.29 -14.85 3.85
C VAL A 12 11.27 -15.27 2.40
N LYS A 13 11.75 -14.36 1.53
CA LYS A 13 12.04 -14.66 0.13
C LYS A 13 13.40 -14.13 -0.27
N LYS A 14 14.26 -15.07 -0.64
CA LYS A 14 15.59 -14.82 -1.20
C LYS A 14 15.60 -15.16 -2.68
N PHE A 15 16.22 -14.31 -3.48
CA PHE A 15 16.50 -14.57 -4.89
C PHE A 15 17.99 -14.65 -5.12
N LYS A 16 18.42 -15.58 -5.98
CA LYS A 16 19.80 -15.68 -6.42
C LYS A 16 19.98 -14.87 -7.70
N LEU A 17 20.77 -13.81 -7.63
CA LEU A 17 21.14 -12.95 -8.76
C LEU A 17 22.63 -13.18 -9.06
N SER A 18 22.93 -13.90 -10.15
CA SER A 18 24.29 -14.32 -10.46
C SER A 18 24.97 -15.02 -9.28
N ASN A 19 25.94 -14.40 -8.62
CA ASN A 19 26.66 -14.95 -7.47
C ASN A 19 26.27 -14.36 -6.11
N ARG A 20 25.22 -13.49 -6.05
CA ARG A 20 24.76 -12.85 -4.81
C ARG A 20 23.33 -13.23 -4.48
N TRP A 21 23.04 -13.35 -3.20
CA TRP A 21 21.68 -13.50 -2.70
C TRP A 21 21.09 -12.12 -2.40
N PHE A 22 19.85 -11.90 -2.84
CA PHE A 22 19.06 -10.73 -2.54
C PHE A 22 17.82 -11.15 -1.74
N THR A 23 17.61 -10.57 -0.57
CA THR A 23 16.44 -10.81 0.24
C THR A 23 15.37 -9.76 -0.08
N ALA A 24 14.33 -10.19 -0.76
CA ALA A 24 13.22 -9.31 -1.16
C ALA A 24 12.14 -9.17 -0.08
N VAL A 25 11.99 -10.19 0.76
CA VAL A 25 11.09 -10.23 1.92
C VAL A 25 11.87 -10.83 3.07
N ASP A 26 11.99 -10.09 4.16
CA ASP A 26 12.84 -10.43 5.29
C ASP A 26 12.03 -10.51 6.59
N HIS A 27 11.63 -11.73 6.98
CA HIS A 27 10.90 -12.08 8.20
C HIS A 27 9.57 -11.31 8.38
N PHE A 28 8.75 -11.22 7.31
CA PHE A 28 7.43 -10.60 7.42
C PHE A 28 6.51 -11.43 8.31
N SER A 29 5.93 -10.78 9.32
CA SER A 29 4.89 -11.36 10.17
C SER A 29 3.73 -10.38 10.29
N PHE A 30 2.53 -10.82 9.89
CA PHE A 30 1.29 -10.06 9.99
C PHE A 30 0.06 -10.97 9.91
N GLN A 31 -1.08 -10.46 10.35
CA GLN A 31 -2.37 -11.13 10.25
C GLN A 31 -3.44 -10.16 9.75
N VAL A 32 -4.38 -10.69 8.97
CA VAL A 32 -5.57 -9.97 8.49
C VAL A 32 -6.79 -10.75 8.91
N ARG A 33 -7.72 -10.11 9.61
CA ARG A 33 -8.97 -10.76 10.03
C ARG A 33 -9.99 -10.74 8.89
N ARG A 34 -10.97 -11.62 8.97
CA ARG A 34 -12.08 -11.65 8.00
C ARG A 34 -12.82 -10.30 7.95
N GLY A 35 -13.12 -9.84 6.75
CA GLY A 35 -13.82 -8.56 6.54
C GLY A 35 -12.98 -7.30 6.79
N GLU A 36 -11.69 -7.45 7.10
CA GLU A 36 -10.77 -6.31 7.21
C GLU A 36 -10.11 -5.94 5.88
N THR A 37 -9.67 -4.69 5.82
CA THR A 37 -8.79 -4.19 4.78
C THR A 37 -7.39 -4.01 5.36
N TYR A 38 -6.40 -4.68 4.77
CA TYR A 38 -4.98 -4.56 5.11
C TYR A 38 -4.21 -3.96 3.94
N GLY A 39 -3.47 -2.89 4.20
CA GLY A 39 -2.57 -2.26 3.23
C GLY A 39 -1.12 -2.58 3.52
N LEU A 40 -0.40 -3.18 2.56
CA LEU A 40 1.05 -3.32 2.60
C LEU A 40 1.66 -2.16 1.80
N ILE A 41 2.17 -1.14 2.51
CA ILE A 41 2.49 0.16 1.92
C ILE A 41 3.98 0.43 2.01
N GLY A 42 4.56 0.89 0.91
CA GLY A 42 5.98 1.23 0.85
C GLY A 42 6.46 1.52 -0.56
N PRO A 43 7.70 1.98 -0.72
CA PRO A 43 8.27 2.38 -2.02
C PRO A 43 8.43 1.18 -2.97
N ASP A 44 8.76 1.49 -4.21
CA ASP A 44 9.07 0.46 -5.21
C ASP A 44 10.30 -0.35 -4.79
N GLY A 45 10.26 -1.64 -5.09
CA GLY A 45 11.32 -2.57 -4.67
C GLY A 45 11.28 -3.01 -3.20
N ALA A 46 10.36 -2.51 -2.36
CA ALA A 46 10.29 -2.87 -0.94
C ALA A 46 9.77 -4.29 -0.65
N GLY A 47 9.34 -5.05 -1.67
CA GLY A 47 8.86 -6.43 -1.49
C GLY A 47 7.36 -6.63 -1.63
N LYS A 48 6.57 -5.60 -1.95
CA LYS A 48 5.09 -5.63 -2.07
C LYS A 48 4.57 -6.76 -2.96
N THR A 49 4.90 -6.70 -4.26
CA THR A 49 4.50 -7.70 -5.26
C THR A 49 5.01 -9.10 -4.91
N THR A 50 6.24 -9.18 -4.37
CA THR A 50 6.80 -10.46 -3.92
C THR A 50 5.94 -11.07 -2.82
N THR A 51 5.53 -10.29 -1.82
CA THR A 51 4.65 -10.74 -0.74
C THR A 51 3.31 -11.22 -1.27
N THR A 52 2.66 -10.46 -2.16
CA THR A 52 1.39 -10.87 -2.80
C THR A 52 1.53 -12.21 -3.52
N ARG A 53 2.61 -12.40 -4.29
CA ARG A 53 2.87 -13.66 -5.00
C ARG A 53 3.17 -14.83 -4.07
N LEU A 54 3.81 -14.60 -2.94
CA LEU A 54 4.02 -15.62 -1.90
C LEU A 54 2.71 -16.05 -1.25
N LEU A 55 1.83 -15.10 -0.92
CA LEU A 55 0.49 -15.36 -0.37
C LEU A 55 -0.38 -16.18 -1.32
N LEU A 56 -0.25 -15.96 -2.63
CA LEU A 56 -0.98 -16.71 -3.67
C LEU A 56 -0.35 -18.06 -4.03
N GLY A 57 0.81 -18.40 -3.46
CA GLY A 57 1.57 -19.58 -3.86
C GLY A 57 2.04 -19.53 -5.31
N LEU A 58 2.21 -18.34 -5.88
CA LEU A 58 2.82 -18.11 -7.20
C LEU A 58 4.35 -18.11 -7.13
N LEU A 59 4.89 -17.87 -5.94
CA LEU A 59 6.29 -18.00 -5.60
C LEU A 59 6.44 -18.88 -4.37
N ASP A 60 7.48 -19.71 -4.36
CA ASP A 60 7.84 -20.49 -3.18
C ASP A 60 8.61 -19.60 -2.20
N ARG A 61 8.22 -19.67 -0.93
CA ARG A 61 8.95 -19.01 0.15
C ARG A 61 10.31 -19.67 0.41
N SER A 62 11.26 -18.90 0.89
CA SER A 62 12.54 -19.43 1.33
C SER A 62 12.48 -19.95 2.76
N GLU A 63 11.79 -19.21 3.65
CA GLU A 63 11.61 -19.54 5.07
C GLU A 63 10.25 -19.03 5.55
N GLY A 64 9.82 -19.44 6.74
CA GLY A 64 8.57 -19.03 7.36
C GLY A 64 7.33 -19.71 6.80
N THR A 65 6.16 -19.18 7.13
CA THR A 65 4.86 -19.71 6.70
C THR A 65 3.93 -18.60 6.21
N SER A 66 2.98 -18.98 5.38
CA SER A 66 1.86 -18.10 5.00
C SER A 66 0.63 -18.95 4.70
N SER A 67 -0.55 -18.40 5.04
CA SER A 67 -1.82 -19.06 4.77
C SER A 67 -2.91 -18.07 4.41
N ILE A 68 -3.89 -18.53 3.62
CA ILE A 68 -5.13 -17.80 3.34
C ILE A 68 -6.29 -18.73 3.68
N LEU A 69 -7.23 -18.25 4.52
CA LEU A 69 -8.39 -18.99 5.00
C LEU A 69 -8.02 -20.36 5.62
N GLY A 70 -6.85 -20.43 6.26
CA GLY A 70 -6.32 -21.66 6.87
C GLY A 70 -5.54 -22.57 5.90
N PHE A 71 -5.56 -22.32 4.59
CA PHE A 71 -4.81 -23.09 3.60
C PHE A 71 -3.39 -22.56 3.45
N ASP A 72 -2.38 -23.44 3.60
CA ASP A 72 -0.96 -23.08 3.37
C ASP A 72 -0.73 -22.65 1.93
N SER A 73 -0.21 -21.44 1.76
CA SER A 73 -0.06 -20.79 0.44
C SER A 73 0.84 -21.55 -0.54
N MET A 74 1.79 -22.36 -0.04
CA MET A 74 2.70 -23.12 -0.88
C MET A 74 2.23 -24.56 -1.11
N ARG A 75 1.72 -25.22 -0.07
CA ARG A 75 1.33 -26.64 -0.13
C ARG A 75 -0.09 -26.83 -0.69
N GLN A 76 -0.98 -25.87 -0.44
CA GLN A 76 -2.40 -25.91 -0.80
C GLN A 76 -2.76 -24.76 -1.75
N ARG A 77 -1.90 -24.51 -2.74
CA ARG A 77 -2.00 -23.37 -3.64
C ARG A 77 -3.26 -23.36 -4.50
N TYR A 78 -3.82 -24.53 -4.79
CA TYR A 78 -5.07 -24.65 -5.56
C TYR A 78 -6.26 -24.19 -4.73
N GLU A 79 -6.36 -24.67 -3.48
CA GLU A 79 -7.40 -24.30 -2.52
C GLU A 79 -7.38 -22.80 -2.21
N VAL A 80 -6.19 -22.21 -2.14
CA VAL A 80 -6.03 -20.75 -1.99
C VAL A 80 -6.60 -20.02 -3.21
N ARG A 81 -6.19 -20.41 -4.43
CA ARG A 81 -6.58 -19.70 -5.66
C ARG A 81 -8.07 -19.78 -5.98
N GLU A 82 -8.73 -20.88 -5.65
CA GLU A 82 -10.19 -21.01 -5.79
C GLU A 82 -10.98 -20.01 -4.92
N ARG A 83 -10.39 -19.51 -3.83
CA ARG A 83 -11.04 -18.66 -2.83
C ARG A 83 -10.60 -17.21 -2.88
N VAL A 84 -9.68 -16.88 -3.78
CA VAL A 84 -9.02 -15.57 -3.85
C VAL A 84 -9.26 -14.92 -5.22
N GLY A 85 -9.73 -13.69 -5.19
CA GLY A 85 -9.66 -12.79 -6.34
C GLY A 85 -8.30 -12.10 -6.37
N TYR A 86 -7.66 -12.07 -7.53
CA TYR A 86 -6.35 -11.42 -7.67
C TYR A 86 -6.32 -10.43 -8.82
N ILE A 87 -5.85 -9.23 -8.53
CA ILE A 87 -5.54 -8.21 -9.55
C ILE A 87 -4.04 -7.93 -9.46
N ALA A 88 -3.31 -8.37 -10.50
CA ALA A 88 -1.89 -8.07 -10.64
C ALA A 88 -1.68 -6.60 -11.02
N GLN A 89 -0.50 -6.05 -10.71
CA GLN A 89 -0.11 -4.69 -11.10
C GLN A 89 -0.33 -4.43 -12.61
N GLN A 90 0.04 -5.40 -13.44
CA GLN A 90 -0.25 -5.43 -14.89
C GLN A 90 -1.35 -6.46 -15.16
N PHE A 91 -2.59 -6.14 -14.79
CA PHE A 91 -3.73 -6.97 -15.13
C PHE A 91 -4.13 -6.71 -16.58
N VAL A 92 -3.99 -7.75 -17.42
CA VAL A 92 -4.30 -7.67 -18.85
C VAL A 92 -5.71 -8.18 -19.10
N LEU A 93 -6.61 -7.29 -19.48
CA LEU A 93 -7.89 -7.62 -20.05
C LEU A 93 -7.70 -7.87 -21.56
N PRO A 94 -8.20 -8.99 -22.14
CA PRO A 94 -8.27 -9.16 -23.58
C PRO A 94 -8.97 -7.96 -24.24
N GLY A 95 -8.20 -7.13 -24.96
CA GLY A 95 -8.67 -5.87 -25.51
C GLY A 95 -9.68 -6.03 -26.64
N ASP A 96 -9.60 -7.14 -27.35
CA ASP A 96 -10.45 -7.49 -28.48
C ASP A 96 -11.81 -8.09 -28.05
N LEU A 97 -11.96 -8.38 -26.76
CA LEU A 97 -13.22 -8.81 -26.17
C LEU A 97 -13.97 -7.59 -25.62
N THR A 98 -15.30 -7.64 -25.71
CA THR A 98 -16.19 -6.68 -25.06
C THR A 98 -16.12 -6.83 -23.53
N VAL A 99 -16.74 -5.89 -22.79
CA VAL A 99 -16.90 -5.97 -21.33
C VAL A 99 -17.60 -7.28 -20.94
N MET A 100 -18.72 -7.60 -21.59
CA MET A 100 -19.48 -8.83 -21.33
C MET A 100 -18.65 -10.08 -21.64
N GLU A 101 -17.95 -10.10 -22.76
CA GLU A 101 -17.12 -11.24 -23.17
C GLU A 101 -15.92 -11.43 -22.21
N ASN A 102 -15.30 -10.36 -21.74
CA ASN A 102 -14.28 -10.46 -20.69
C ASN A 102 -14.85 -11.11 -19.41
N MET A 103 -16.01 -10.67 -18.92
CA MET A 103 -16.66 -11.28 -17.76
C MET A 103 -16.92 -12.77 -17.96
N ARG A 104 -17.48 -13.16 -19.10
CA ARG A 104 -17.72 -14.57 -19.43
C ARG A 104 -16.42 -15.38 -19.57
N PHE A 105 -15.38 -14.79 -20.14
CA PHE A 105 -14.08 -15.43 -20.26
C PHE A 105 -13.50 -15.78 -18.89
N PHE A 106 -13.40 -14.78 -17.98
CA PHE A 106 -12.87 -15.01 -16.63
C PHE A 106 -13.78 -15.94 -15.82
N ALA A 107 -15.10 -15.84 -15.96
CA ALA A 107 -16.03 -16.76 -15.29
C ALA A 107 -15.81 -18.22 -15.71
N ARG A 108 -15.58 -18.48 -17.01
CA ARG A 108 -15.27 -19.83 -17.51
C ARG A 108 -13.93 -20.33 -17.00
N VAL A 109 -12.89 -19.47 -16.99
CA VAL A 109 -11.57 -19.82 -16.46
C VAL A 109 -11.65 -20.22 -14.99
N GLN A 110 -12.54 -19.56 -14.22
CA GLN A 110 -12.79 -19.84 -12.80
C GLN A 110 -13.81 -20.97 -12.57
N GLY A 111 -14.28 -21.64 -13.62
CA GLY A 111 -15.21 -22.77 -13.49
C GLY A 111 -16.64 -22.39 -13.06
N VAL A 112 -17.03 -21.11 -13.17
CA VAL A 112 -18.38 -20.65 -12.80
C VAL A 112 -19.40 -21.19 -13.78
N SER A 113 -20.45 -21.84 -13.30
CA SER A 113 -21.51 -22.43 -14.13
C SER A 113 -22.26 -21.39 -14.96
N SER A 114 -22.82 -21.78 -16.11
CA SER A 114 -23.56 -20.86 -16.98
C SER A 114 -24.77 -20.22 -16.27
N ALA A 115 -25.42 -20.95 -15.37
CA ALA A 115 -26.54 -20.46 -14.59
C ALA A 115 -26.11 -19.36 -13.61
N GLU A 116 -24.99 -19.57 -12.93
CA GLU A 116 -24.39 -18.56 -12.03
C GLU A 116 -23.87 -17.35 -12.79
N GLN A 117 -23.24 -17.55 -13.97
CA GLN A 117 -22.81 -16.46 -14.84
C GLN A 117 -23.99 -15.54 -15.22
N ALA A 118 -25.13 -16.14 -15.61
CA ALA A 118 -26.32 -15.37 -16.02
C ALA A 118 -26.85 -14.46 -14.92
N LYS A 119 -26.70 -14.85 -13.65
CA LYS A 119 -27.11 -14.06 -12.49
C LYS A 119 -26.04 -13.02 -12.10
N ARG A 120 -24.81 -13.47 -11.93
CA ARG A 120 -23.74 -12.68 -11.27
C ARG A 120 -23.10 -11.63 -12.16
N ILE A 121 -22.94 -11.92 -13.47
CA ILE A 121 -22.28 -10.99 -14.38
C ILE A 121 -23.04 -9.65 -14.46
N PRO A 122 -24.38 -9.63 -14.67
CA PRO A 122 -25.12 -8.36 -14.67
C PRO A 122 -25.04 -7.62 -13.33
N GLU A 123 -25.11 -8.33 -12.19
CA GLU A 123 -24.97 -7.74 -10.86
C GLU A 123 -23.61 -7.06 -10.69
N LEU A 124 -22.51 -7.74 -11.02
CA LEU A 124 -21.15 -7.20 -10.93
C LEU A 124 -20.92 -6.04 -11.89
N LEU A 125 -21.44 -6.11 -13.12
CA LEU A 125 -21.33 -5.02 -14.09
C LEU A 125 -22.15 -3.79 -13.66
N SER A 126 -23.35 -3.99 -13.14
CA SER A 126 -24.15 -2.90 -12.57
C SER A 126 -23.44 -2.25 -11.40
N PHE A 127 -22.93 -3.05 -10.48
CA PHE A 127 -22.17 -2.60 -9.32
C PHE A 127 -20.91 -1.81 -9.73
N ALA A 128 -20.19 -2.28 -10.75
CA ALA A 128 -19.01 -1.58 -11.29
C ALA A 128 -19.36 -0.34 -12.13
N GLY A 129 -20.65 -0.07 -12.41
CA GLY A 129 -21.10 0.99 -13.31
C GLY A 129 -20.70 0.75 -14.76
N LEU A 130 -20.66 -0.52 -15.19
CA LEU A 130 -20.23 -0.94 -16.52
C LEU A 130 -21.33 -1.63 -17.34
N ILE A 131 -22.54 -1.75 -16.81
CA ILE A 131 -23.64 -2.47 -17.47
C ILE A 131 -24.00 -1.85 -18.84
N ASP A 132 -24.05 -0.51 -18.92
CA ASP A 132 -24.35 0.23 -20.15
C ASP A 132 -23.20 0.17 -21.17
N PHE A 133 -22.05 -0.35 -20.78
CA PHE A 133 -20.88 -0.52 -21.63
C PHE A 133 -20.61 -1.98 -21.99
N SER A 134 -21.57 -2.87 -21.76
CA SER A 134 -21.43 -4.33 -21.91
C SER A 134 -20.88 -4.76 -23.28
N ASP A 135 -21.30 -4.09 -24.35
CA ASP A 135 -20.92 -4.38 -25.72
C ASP A 135 -19.69 -3.60 -26.20
N ARG A 136 -19.11 -2.74 -25.33
CA ARG A 136 -17.91 -1.97 -25.67
C ARG A 136 -16.67 -2.85 -25.54
N LEU A 137 -15.76 -2.78 -26.52
CA LEU A 137 -14.45 -3.45 -26.44
C LEU A 137 -13.64 -2.94 -25.25
N ALA A 138 -12.96 -3.83 -24.53
CA ALA A 138 -12.13 -3.48 -23.39
C ALA A 138 -10.96 -2.54 -23.77
N SER A 139 -10.44 -2.63 -25.01
CA SER A 139 -9.44 -1.70 -25.54
C SER A 139 -9.93 -0.25 -25.56
N ARG A 140 -11.24 -0.02 -25.72
CA ARG A 140 -11.88 1.32 -25.81
C ARG A 140 -12.34 1.89 -24.47
N LEU A 141 -12.08 1.21 -23.36
CA LEU A 141 -12.37 1.69 -22.00
C LEU A 141 -11.30 2.66 -21.53
N SER A 142 -11.70 3.63 -20.67
CA SER A 142 -10.74 4.44 -19.90
C SER A 142 -9.93 3.59 -18.93
N GLY A 143 -8.82 4.12 -18.42
CA GLY A 143 -7.99 3.43 -17.43
C GLY A 143 -8.78 3.03 -16.18
N GLY A 144 -9.59 3.95 -15.64
CA GLY A 144 -10.47 3.67 -14.50
C GLY A 144 -11.52 2.61 -14.78
N MET A 145 -12.17 2.65 -15.96
CA MET A 145 -13.14 1.61 -16.38
C MET A 145 -12.47 0.24 -16.52
N LYS A 146 -11.24 0.18 -17.07
CA LYS A 146 -10.48 -1.08 -17.14
C LYS A 146 -10.18 -1.66 -15.76
N LYS A 147 -9.83 -0.82 -14.77
CA LYS A 147 -9.61 -1.28 -13.39
C LYS A 147 -10.90 -1.77 -12.74
N LYS A 148 -12.04 -1.10 -12.95
CA LYS A 148 -13.35 -1.57 -12.48
C LYS A 148 -13.75 -2.90 -13.14
N LEU A 149 -13.51 -3.08 -14.43
CA LEU A 149 -13.75 -4.35 -15.12
C LEU A 149 -12.84 -5.45 -14.59
N ALA A 150 -11.55 -5.17 -14.37
CA ALA A 150 -10.61 -6.12 -13.78
C ALA A 150 -11.08 -6.59 -12.40
N LEU A 151 -11.59 -5.65 -11.57
CA LEU A 151 -12.17 -5.98 -10.27
C LEU A 151 -13.40 -6.87 -10.42
N ALA A 152 -14.35 -6.52 -11.29
CA ALA A 152 -15.55 -7.34 -11.55
C ALA A 152 -15.18 -8.75 -12.01
N CYS A 153 -14.20 -8.89 -12.92
CA CYS A 153 -13.68 -10.18 -13.37
C CYS A 153 -13.06 -11.00 -12.22
N SER A 154 -12.33 -10.35 -11.31
CA SER A 154 -11.70 -11.03 -10.16
C SER A 154 -12.71 -11.49 -9.10
N LEU A 155 -13.94 -10.98 -9.14
CA LEU A 155 -15.00 -11.29 -8.19
C LEU A 155 -16.03 -12.31 -8.71
N VAL A 156 -15.94 -12.69 -9.98
CA VAL A 156 -16.98 -13.50 -10.65
C VAL A 156 -17.22 -14.86 -9.99
N HIS A 157 -16.21 -15.44 -9.35
CA HIS A 157 -16.28 -16.73 -8.65
C HIS A 157 -16.57 -16.65 -7.15
N SER A 158 -17.04 -15.50 -6.62
CA SER A 158 -17.33 -15.25 -5.20
C SER A 158 -16.16 -15.48 -4.25
N PRO A 159 -15.00 -14.87 -4.48
CA PRO A 159 -13.89 -15.04 -3.54
C PRO A 159 -14.22 -14.46 -2.16
N GLN A 160 -13.64 -15.04 -1.11
CA GLN A 160 -13.74 -14.52 0.26
C GLN A 160 -12.64 -13.50 0.57
N VAL A 161 -11.56 -13.53 -0.21
CA VAL A 161 -10.39 -12.67 -0.08
C VAL A 161 -10.05 -12.09 -1.45
N VAL A 162 -9.68 -10.81 -1.49
CA VAL A 162 -9.14 -10.17 -2.71
C VAL A 162 -7.76 -9.62 -2.42
N LEU A 163 -6.80 -10.00 -3.27
CA LEU A 163 -5.45 -9.45 -3.27
C LEU A 163 -5.27 -8.50 -4.45
N LEU A 164 -4.82 -7.28 -4.18
CA LEU A 164 -4.67 -6.21 -5.17
C LEU A 164 -3.23 -5.70 -5.16
N ASP A 165 -2.56 -5.82 -6.29
CA ASP A 165 -1.17 -5.36 -6.43
C ASP A 165 -1.17 -4.04 -7.22
N GLU A 166 -1.00 -2.91 -6.51
CA GLU A 166 -1.03 -1.54 -7.03
C GLU A 166 -2.27 -1.24 -7.92
N PRO A 167 -3.48 -1.45 -7.39
CA PRO A 167 -4.70 -1.45 -8.20
C PRO A 167 -5.02 -0.09 -8.83
N THR A 168 -4.53 1.00 -8.25
CA THR A 168 -4.83 2.38 -8.68
C THR A 168 -3.67 3.07 -9.39
N LEU A 169 -2.57 2.35 -9.63
CA LEU A 169 -1.43 2.91 -10.35
C LEU A 169 -1.84 3.36 -11.77
N GLY A 170 -1.50 4.62 -12.10
CA GLY A 170 -1.80 5.21 -13.41
C GLY A 170 -3.28 5.57 -13.63
N VAL A 171 -4.09 5.60 -12.56
CA VAL A 171 -5.50 5.99 -12.58
C VAL A 171 -5.64 7.44 -12.10
N ASP A 172 -6.49 8.22 -12.77
CA ASP A 172 -6.81 9.58 -12.35
C ASP A 172 -7.44 9.66 -10.96
N PRO A 173 -7.35 10.80 -10.24
CA PRO A 173 -7.82 10.89 -8.85
C PRO A 173 -9.32 10.59 -8.67
N VAL A 174 -10.18 10.93 -9.64
CA VAL A 174 -11.63 10.70 -9.56
C VAL A 174 -11.91 9.21 -9.67
N SER A 175 -11.38 8.57 -10.72
CA SER A 175 -11.52 7.11 -10.92
C SER A 175 -10.90 6.31 -9.77
N ARG A 176 -9.77 6.79 -9.19
CA ARG A 176 -9.15 6.17 -8.00
C ARG A 176 -10.10 6.21 -6.80
N ARG A 177 -10.74 7.34 -6.54
CA ARG A 177 -11.72 7.48 -5.46
C ARG A 177 -12.92 6.56 -5.66
N GLU A 178 -13.45 6.49 -6.88
CA GLU A 178 -14.57 5.59 -7.22
C GLU A 178 -14.21 4.12 -7.04
N PHE A 179 -13.00 3.71 -7.44
CA PHE A 179 -12.50 2.34 -7.25
C PHE A 179 -12.44 1.94 -5.77
N TRP A 180 -11.94 2.84 -4.91
CA TRP A 180 -11.89 2.61 -3.47
C TRP A 180 -13.27 2.59 -2.81
N ASN A 181 -14.20 3.44 -3.26
CA ASN A 181 -15.58 3.41 -2.78
C ASN A 181 -16.25 2.07 -3.14
N LEU A 182 -16.02 1.59 -4.36
CA LEU A 182 -16.50 0.29 -4.82
C LEU A 182 -15.99 -0.85 -3.93
N LEU A 183 -14.70 -0.88 -3.61
CA LEU A 183 -14.12 -1.86 -2.69
C LEU A 183 -14.69 -1.76 -1.27
N GLY A 184 -14.90 -0.54 -0.77
CA GLY A 184 -15.52 -0.30 0.53
C GLY A 184 -16.94 -0.87 0.62
N ASN A 185 -17.75 -0.68 -0.41
CA ASN A 185 -19.11 -1.23 -0.50
C ASN A 185 -19.09 -2.77 -0.53
N LEU A 186 -18.21 -3.37 -1.36
CA LEU A 186 -18.04 -4.84 -1.41
C LEU A 186 -17.69 -5.43 -0.04
N ARG A 187 -16.79 -4.78 0.68
CA ARG A 187 -16.44 -5.19 2.04
C ARG A 187 -17.65 -5.11 2.98
N ALA A 188 -18.37 -3.99 2.95
CA ALA A 188 -19.49 -3.76 3.85
C ALA A 188 -20.69 -4.71 3.58
N GLU A 189 -21.00 -4.96 2.30
CA GLU A 189 -22.17 -5.74 1.90
C GLU A 189 -21.90 -7.26 1.90
N HIS A 190 -20.67 -7.68 1.57
CA HIS A 190 -20.33 -9.09 1.37
C HIS A 190 -19.31 -9.65 2.36
N GLY A 191 -18.83 -8.83 3.32
CA GLY A 191 -17.81 -9.26 4.27
C GLY A 191 -16.47 -9.61 3.63
N LEU A 192 -16.17 -9.03 2.47
CA LEU A 192 -14.96 -9.32 1.70
C LEU A 192 -13.70 -8.90 2.47
N THR A 193 -12.73 -9.79 2.58
CA THR A 193 -11.41 -9.44 3.12
C THR A 193 -10.53 -8.89 2.01
N ILE A 194 -9.89 -7.75 2.25
CA ILE A 194 -9.09 -7.06 1.23
C ILE A 194 -7.65 -6.92 1.71
N PHE A 195 -6.72 -7.41 0.90
CA PHE A 195 -5.29 -7.16 1.05
C PHE A 195 -4.82 -6.41 -0.20
N PHE A 196 -4.15 -5.28 -0.03
CA PHE A 196 -3.60 -4.58 -1.17
C PHE A 196 -2.19 -4.07 -0.92
N CYS A 197 -1.45 -3.93 -2.00
CA CYS A 197 -0.13 -3.32 -2.02
C CYS A 197 -0.19 -1.99 -2.76
N THR A 198 0.49 -0.95 -2.23
CA THR A 198 0.55 0.36 -2.88
C THR A 198 1.81 1.15 -2.47
N PRO A 199 2.36 2.00 -3.35
CA PRO A 199 3.35 3.00 -2.96
C PRO A 199 2.69 4.27 -2.39
N TYR A 200 1.37 4.45 -2.52
CA TYR A 200 0.66 5.66 -2.13
C TYR A 200 0.31 5.65 -0.65
N MET A 201 0.94 6.56 0.12
CA MET A 201 0.75 6.65 1.58
C MET A 201 -0.65 7.10 1.99
N ASP A 202 -1.32 7.92 1.16
CA ASP A 202 -2.69 8.38 1.39
C ASP A 202 -3.73 7.26 1.36
N GLU A 203 -3.43 6.13 0.72
CA GLU A 203 -4.30 4.96 0.70
C GLU A 203 -4.32 4.19 2.04
N ALA A 204 -3.35 4.44 2.92
CA ALA A 204 -3.31 3.87 4.27
C ALA A 204 -4.56 4.19 5.10
N GLU A 205 -5.12 5.40 4.95
CA GLU A 205 -6.31 5.84 5.69
C GLU A 205 -7.57 5.02 5.37
N ARG A 206 -7.52 4.19 4.34
CA ARG A 206 -8.61 3.28 3.93
C ARG A 206 -8.54 1.92 4.60
N CYS A 207 -7.48 1.65 5.35
CA CYS A 207 -7.18 0.37 5.96
C CYS A 207 -7.68 0.26 7.39
N ASN A 208 -8.04 -0.94 7.81
CA ASN A 208 -8.18 -1.30 9.22
C ASN A 208 -6.79 -1.48 9.85
N GLN A 209 -5.88 -2.07 9.09
CA GLN A 209 -4.50 -2.33 9.51
C GLN A 209 -3.55 -2.01 8.35
N VAL A 210 -2.37 -1.52 8.66
CA VAL A 210 -1.32 -1.17 7.70
C VAL A 210 -0.02 -1.83 8.10
N GLY A 211 0.66 -2.43 7.13
CA GLY A 211 2.07 -2.78 7.23
C GLY A 211 2.90 -1.80 6.42
N LEU A 212 3.68 -0.95 7.06
CA LEU A 212 4.65 -0.11 6.38
C LEU A 212 5.91 -0.91 6.12
N ILE A 213 6.35 -0.93 4.86
CA ILE A 213 7.54 -1.71 4.45
C ILE A 213 8.62 -0.83 3.84
N TYR A 214 9.86 -1.14 4.20
CA TYR A 214 11.05 -0.50 3.66
C TYR A 214 12.22 -1.47 3.64
N GLY A 215 12.99 -1.51 2.54
CA GLY A 215 14.18 -2.36 2.43
C GLY A 215 13.92 -3.85 2.67
N GLY A 216 12.77 -4.36 2.27
CA GLY A 216 12.39 -5.76 2.46
C GLY A 216 11.94 -6.13 3.88
N ARG A 217 11.68 -5.16 4.76
CA ARG A 217 11.23 -5.35 6.15
C ARG A 217 9.95 -4.60 6.46
N ILE A 218 9.12 -5.14 7.33
CA ILE A 218 8.01 -4.38 7.93
C ILE A 218 8.62 -3.49 9.03
N ILE A 219 8.49 -2.16 8.86
CA ILE A 219 9.02 -1.16 9.80
C ILE A 219 8.00 -0.74 10.85
N ALA A 220 6.71 -0.87 10.52
CA ALA A 220 5.60 -0.68 11.45
C ALA A 220 4.39 -1.48 10.98
N SER A 221 3.59 -2.02 11.88
CA SER A 221 2.33 -2.69 11.56
C SER A 221 1.30 -2.43 12.66
N ASP A 222 0.29 -1.63 12.37
CA ASP A 222 -0.84 -1.30 13.27
C ASP A 222 -1.95 -0.56 12.48
N THR A 223 -2.96 -0.03 13.18
CA THR A 223 -3.94 0.89 12.61
C THR A 223 -3.27 2.17 12.12
N PRO A 224 -3.82 2.85 11.09
CA PRO A 224 -3.28 4.12 10.60
C PRO A 224 -3.07 5.16 11.71
N ALA A 225 -4.03 5.29 12.62
CA ALA A 225 -3.97 6.23 13.74
C ALA A 225 -2.79 5.94 14.68
N LYS A 226 -2.58 4.66 15.03
CA LYS A 226 -1.46 4.26 15.89
C LYS A 226 -0.11 4.46 15.22
N ILE A 227 0.01 4.15 13.92
CA ILE A 227 1.26 4.38 13.18
C ILE A 227 1.61 5.88 13.19
N LYS A 228 0.64 6.76 12.93
CA LYS A 228 0.86 8.22 13.02
C LYS A 228 1.28 8.67 14.43
N SER A 229 0.73 8.05 15.47
CA SER A 229 1.11 8.35 16.86
C SER A 229 2.48 7.81 17.29
N MET A 230 3.13 6.96 16.49
CA MET A 230 4.51 6.50 16.75
C MET A 230 5.56 7.60 16.48
N VAL A 231 5.18 8.64 15.75
CA VAL A 231 6.06 9.80 15.52
C VAL A 231 6.05 10.68 16.77
N ALA A 232 7.23 11.05 17.24
CA ALA A 232 7.35 11.91 18.43
C ALA A 232 7.13 13.38 18.07
N GLY A 233 6.49 14.10 19.00
CA GLY A 233 6.30 15.54 18.91
C GLY A 233 5.06 15.94 18.13
N GLU A 234 4.95 17.25 17.94
CA GLU A 234 3.87 17.92 17.20
C GLU A 234 4.41 18.48 15.90
N LEU A 235 3.58 18.55 14.87
CA LEU A 235 3.99 18.95 13.54
C LEU A 235 3.61 20.39 13.21
N LEU A 236 4.61 21.18 12.84
CA LEU A 236 4.45 22.54 12.29
C LEU A 236 4.74 22.54 10.79
N GLU A 237 3.97 23.31 10.04
CA GLU A 237 4.19 23.59 8.61
C GLU A 237 4.47 25.07 8.43
N LEU A 238 5.46 25.42 7.61
CA LEU A 238 5.70 26.78 7.12
C LEU A 238 6.36 26.80 5.73
N THR A 239 6.16 27.90 4.99
CA THR A 239 6.77 28.13 3.67
C THR A 239 7.79 29.25 3.76
N PRO A 240 9.11 28.96 3.69
CA PRO A 240 10.15 29.98 3.78
C PRO A 240 10.54 30.52 2.38
N THR A 241 10.99 31.77 2.29
CA THR A 241 11.50 32.38 1.05
C THR A 241 12.87 31.86 0.61
N ARG A 242 13.69 31.40 1.59
CA ARG A 242 15.02 30.81 1.37
C ARG A 242 15.07 29.41 1.98
N PHE A 243 14.61 28.43 1.21
CA PHE A 243 14.28 27.09 1.67
C PHE A 243 15.45 26.38 2.37
N MET A 244 16.61 26.22 1.70
CA MET A 244 17.75 25.49 2.25
C MET A 244 18.33 26.13 3.51
N THR A 245 18.45 27.47 3.50
CA THR A 245 18.94 28.21 4.68
C THR A 245 17.97 28.10 5.85
N ALA A 246 16.67 28.16 5.58
CA ALA A 246 15.64 27.97 6.59
C ALA A 246 15.67 26.57 7.19
N GLN A 247 15.79 25.53 6.38
CA GLN A 247 15.89 24.13 6.81
C GLN A 247 17.08 23.92 7.75
N GLU A 248 18.26 24.43 7.38
CA GLU A 248 19.47 24.31 8.22
C GLU A 248 19.35 25.08 9.52
N LEU A 249 18.82 26.31 9.48
CA LEU A 249 18.64 27.13 10.66
C LEU A 249 17.66 26.49 11.65
N VAL A 250 16.47 26.11 11.15
CA VAL A 250 15.41 25.51 11.95
C VAL A 250 15.87 24.17 12.54
N GLY A 251 16.57 23.36 11.77
CA GLY A 251 17.06 22.05 12.24
C GLY A 251 18.09 22.12 13.39
N ARG A 252 18.62 23.31 13.69
CA ARG A 252 19.58 23.54 14.80
C ARG A 252 18.92 24.14 16.05
N LEU A 253 17.64 24.47 15.99
CA LEU A 253 16.92 25.07 17.10
C LEU A 253 16.58 24.03 18.18
N ASP A 254 16.68 24.45 19.44
CA ASP A 254 16.29 23.60 20.57
C ASP A 254 14.80 23.23 20.49
N GLY A 255 14.50 21.93 20.76
CA GLY A 255 13.15 21.41 20.73
C GLY A 255 12.63 21.08 19.32
N VAL A 256 13.42 21.30 18.28
CA VAL A 256 13.19 20.75 16.94
C VAL A 256 13.71 19.31 16.89
N LEU A 257 12.81 18.36 16.65
CA LEU A 257 13.13 16.92 16.64
C LEU A 257 13.53 16.43 15.24
N GLU A 258 12.85 16.95 14.22
CA GLU A 258 13.09 16.57 12.83
C GLU A 258 12.56 17.65 11.88
N VAL A 259 13.25 17.87 10.75
CA VAL A 259 12.78 18.74 9.67
C VAL A 259 12.67 17.90 8.38
N GLN A 260 11.49 17.89 7.81
CA GLN A 260 11.19 17.25 6.52
C GLN A 260 10.85 18.31 5.48
N THR A 261 11.05 17.97 4.22
CA THR A 261 10.72 18.85 3.07
C THR A 261 9.49 18.31 2.36
N TYR A 262 8.51 19.19 2.10
CA TYR A 262 7.29 18.83 1.41
C TYR A 262 6.97 19.90 0.33
N GLY A 263 7.44 19.66 -0.89
CA GLY A 263 7.38 20.67 -1.96
C GLY A 263 8.18 21.92 -1.59
N ASP A 264 7.50 23.06 -1.48
CA ASP A 264 8.04 24.35 -1.06
C ASP A 264 7.92 24.61 0.45
N LYS A 265 7.43 23.64 1.22
CA LYS A 265 7.16 23.75 2.65
C LYS A 265 8.16 22.97 3.49
N LEU A 266 8.38 23.44 4.69
CA LEU A 266 9.04 22.71 5.77
C LEU A 266 7.99 22.12 6.69
N HIS A 267 8.08 20.81 6.94
CA HIS A 267 7.37 20.07 7.94
C HIS A 267 8.34 19.86 9.12
N ILE A 268 8.04 20.46 10.25
CA ILE A 268 8.95 20.58 11.39
C ILE A 268 8.32 19.87 12.59
N PHE A 269 8.89 18.74 12.98
CA PHE A 269 8.52 18.06 14.22
C PHE A 269 9.19 18.73 15.41
N VAL A 270 8.39 19.09 16.40
CA VAL A 270 8.82 19.81 17.58
C VAL A 270 8.28 19.15 18.86
N ASP A 271 8.91 19.40 20.00
CA ASP A 271 8.43 18.93 21.30
C ASP A 271 7.07 19.55 21.69
N HIS A 272 6.92 20.88 21.50
CA HIS A 272 5.71 21.64 21.79
C HIS A 272 5.43 22.71 20.74
N ALA A 273 4.39 22.55 19.95
CA ALA A 273 4.11 23.41 18.80
C ALA A 273 3.89 24.88 19.20
N ALA A 274 3.12 25.15 20.25
CA ALA A 274 2.80 26.52 20.69
C ALA A 274 4.05 27.30 21.05
N LEU A 275 5.01 26.69 21.77
CA LEU A 275 6.25 27.31 22.17
C LEU A 275 7.21 27.48 20.99
N ARG A 276 7.38 26.41 20.18
CA ARG A 276 8.39 26.37 19.13
C ARG A 276 8.00 27.21 17.93
N LYS A 277 6.72 27.39 17.67
CA LYS A 277 6.22 28.28 16.62
C LYS A 277 6.82 29.67 16.70
N GLU A 278 6.71 30.33 17.87
CA GLU A 278 7.23 31.68 18.06
C GLU A 278 8.75 31.74 17.95
N GLN A 279 9.44 30.75 18.47
CA GLN A 279 10.91 30.65 18.40
C GLN A 279 11.41 30.48 16.97
N ILE A 280 10.76 29.62 16.17
CA ILE A 280 11.11 29.38 14.77
C ILE A 280 10.87 30.63 13.93
N GLU A 281 9.72 31.28 14.08
CA GLU A 281 9.38 32.54 13.39
C GLU A 281 10.35 33.67 13.73
N ALA A 282 10.69 33.83 15.00
CA ALA A 282 11.68 34.82 15.45
C ALA A 282 13.09 34.55 14.90
N ALA A 283 13.54 33.28 14.87
CA ALA A 283 14.84 32.91 14.34
C ALA A 283 14.94 33.17 12.83
N LEU A 284 13.90 32.81 12.06
CA LEU A 284 13.83 33.06 10.62
C LEU A 284 13.83 34.57 10.33
N SER A 285 13.04 35.35 11.07
CA SER A 285 12.97 36.79 10.92
C SER A 285 14.30 37.47 11.24
N ALA A 286 14.98 37.07 12.32
CA ALA A 286 16.32 37.57 12.68
C ALA A 286 17.38 37.27 11.62
N ALA A 287 17.25 36.14 10.90
CA ALA A 287 18.12 35.79 9.77
C ALA A 287 17.69 36.42 8.43
N GLY A 288 16.66 37.29 8.43
CA GLY A 288 16.13 37.95 7.26
C GLY A 288 15.49 36.98 6.26
N ILE A 289 14.94 35.85 6.74
CA ILE A 289 14.23 34.86 5.95
C ILE A 289 12.73 35.12 6.08
N GLY A 290 12.08 35.51 4.99
CA GLY A 290 10.63 35.65 4.95
C GLY A 290 9.93 34.30 5.03
N HIS A 291 8.73 34.28 5.62
CA HIS A 291 7.89 33.09 5.75
C HIS A 291 6.40 33.45 5.82
N ASP A 292 5.52 32.49 5.58
CA ASP A 292 4.06 32.64 5.64
C ASP A 292 3.45 32.44 7.05
N GLY A 293 4.30 32.23 8.05
CA GLY A 293 3.92 31.86 9.41
C GLY A 293 3.81 30.36 9.63
N ALA A 294 4.28 29.91 10.79
CA ALA A 294 4.18 28.51 11.17
C ALA A 294 2.76 28.18 11.64
N ARG A 295 2.23 27.03 11.21
CA ARG A 295 0.93 26.53 11.64
C ARG A 295 1.02 25.05 12.02
N GLN A 296 0.33 24.70 13.08
CA GLN A 296 0.24 23.31 13.51
C GLN A 296 -0.68 22.55 12.55
N ILE A 297 -0.24 21.38 12.10
CA ILE A 297 -0.99 20.47 11.26
C ILE A 297 -0.98 19.06 11.86
N GLU A 298 -1.90 18.22 11.40
CA GLU A 298 -1.91 16.80 11.77
C GLU A 298 -0.85 16.02 11.00
N VAL A 299 -0.22 15.05 11.67
CA VAL A 299 0.71 14.12 11.05
C VAL A 299 -0.05 13.21 10.08
N ARG A 300 0.39 13.19 8.83
CA ARG A 300 -0.13 12.27 7.81
C ARG A 300 0.75 11.01 7.73
N MET A 301 0.28 10.01 7.02
CA MET A 301 1.01 8.75 6.87
C MET A 301 2.37 8.94 6.17
N GLU A 302 2.48 9.93 5.28
CA GLU A 302 3.72 10.22 4.54
C GLU A 302 4.84 10.71 5.48
N GLU A 303 4.54 11.69 6.36
CA GLU A 303 5.48 12.17 7.35
C GLU A 303 5.84 11.06 8.36
N ALA A 304 4.86 10.28 8.77
CA ALA A 304 5.08 9.15 9.68
C ALA A 304 6.03 8.12 9.06
N PHE A 305 5.82 7.76 7.79
CA PHE A 305 6.69 6.85 7.07
C PHE A 305 8.13 7.35 7.01
N ILE A 306 8.36 8.60 6.61
CA ILE A 306 9.70 9.22 6.51
C ILE A 306 10.40 9.19 7.88
N SER A 307 9.70 9.60 8.94
CA SER A 307 10.26 9.60 10.30
C SER A 307 10.64 8.20 10.78
N LEU A 308 9.78 7.19 10.55
CA LEU A 308 10.05 5.80 10.93
C LEU A 308 11.23 5.20 10.14
N VAL A 309 11.34 5.49 8.85
CA VAL A 309 12.49 5.05 8.01
C VAL A 309 13.80 5.65 8.53
N ARG A 310 13.82 6.96 8.86
CA ARG A 310 15.03 7.63 9.40
C ARG A 310 15.45 7.03 10.74
N ARG A 311 14.52 6.75 11.64
CA ARG A 311 14.81 6.09 12.93
C ARG A 311 15.41 4.71 12.75
N GLN A 312 14.90 3.94 11.79
CA GLN A 312 15.44 2.61 11.50
C GLN A 312 16.87 2.71 10.92
N ALA A 313 17.12 3.66 10.03
CA ALA A 313 18.44 3.91 9.48
C ALA A 313 19.46 4.32 10.56
N SER A 314 19.03 5.13 11.54
CA SER A 314 19.87 5.56 12.67
C SER A 314 20.13 4.44 13.70
N ALA A 315 19.22 3.47 13.81
CA ALA A 315 19.33 2.32 14.72
C ALA A 315 20.12 1.14 14.12
N ALA A 316 20.32 1.11 12.80
CA ALA A 316 21.13 0.08 12.15
C ALA A 316 22.62 0.32 12.47
N PRO A 317 23.37 -0.67 13.02
CA PRO A 317 24.80 -0.50 13.21
C PRO A 317 25.43 -0.26 11.83
N VAL A 318 26.30 0.75 11.75
CA VAL A 318 27.14 1.01 10.58
C VAL A 318 27.93 -0.28 10.33
N SER A 319 27.42 -1.13 9.45
CA SER A 319 28.17 -2.32 8.99
C SER A 319 29.37 -1.81 8.22
N GLY A 320 30.53 -2.03 8.85
CA GLY A 320 31.81 -1.55 8.45
C GLY A 320 32.17 -1.84 7.00
N GLU A 321 32.96 -0.92 6.50
CA GLU A 321 34.00 -0.99 5.49
C GLU A 321 34.13 -2.31 4.75
N ALA A 322 33.85 -2.25 3.46
CA ALA A 322 34.40 -3.24 2.52
C ALA A 322 35.92 -3.22 2.66
N GLU A 323 36.49 -4.23 3.32
CA GLU A 323 37.93 -4.51 3.23
C GLU A 323 38.32 -4.61 1.77
N GLY A 324 39.09 -3.61 1.34
CA GLY A 324 39.85 -3.64 0.13
C GLY A 324 40.94 -4.70 0.25
N GLY A 325 40.65 -5.91 -0.20
CA GLY A 325 41.67 -6.94 -0.42
C GLY A 325 42.45 -6.64 -1.70
N LYS A 326 43.66 -6.09 -1.55
CA LYS A 326 44.73 -6.21 -2.55
C LYS A 326 45.17 -7.67 -2.58
N ALA A 327 45.17 -8.29 -3.72
CA ALA A 327 46.23 -9.12 -4.31
C ALA A 327 45.74 -9.66 -5.67
#